data_c6d326b070e5e23654d83d99ab141482
#
_entry.id   c6d326b070e5e23654d83d99ab141482
#
_cell.length_a   1.000
_cell.length_b   1.000
_cell.length_c   1.000
_cell.angle_alpha   90.00
_cell.angle_beta   90.00
_cell.angle_gamma   90.00
#
_symmetry.space_group_name_H-M   'P 1'
#
loop_
_entity.id
_entity.type
_entity.pdbx_description
1 polymer ?
#
loop_
_entity_poly.entity_id
_entity_poly.type
_entity_poly.pdbx_seq_one_letter_code
_entity_poly.pdbx_strand_id
1 'polypeptide(L)'
;QGFCGIPGTVFSRGGGLFRLSIKQLTEWTRSYLYKGGMGMPKYRKKIRSGDVYEVEEFYSPRTIGKKYERGRSENLTSEEQAKRNLQIARKKMTRIINVNFNGDDYFVLLTYAAEVTMEQAKKEFSNFRDRLNRYRNKNGFSKLKYIAVVETQGKKNRVHHHVVMNRFEGLSMKEAAEILEDVWGKGTVLIKKLYKNQKN
;
A
#
# COMPACT_ATOMS: atom_id res chain seq x y z
N GLN A 1 -0.41 -17.14 -15.63
CA GLN A 1 -0.33 -17.69 -14.27
C GLN A 1 -0.75 -16.58 -13.32
N GLY A 2 -1.96 -16.74 -12.76
CA GLY A 2 -2.77 -15.69 -12.19
C GLY A 2 -2.22 -15.11 -10.90
N PHE A 3 -2.08 -13.79 -10.88
CA PHE A 3 -2.13 -13.00 -9.66
C PHE A 3 -3.60 -12.89 -9.26
N CYS A 4 -3.96 -13.55 -8.16
CA CYS A 4 -5.24 -13.31 -7.49
C CYS A 4 -5.18 -11.91 -6.88
N GLY A 5 -5.55 -10.90 -7.69
CA GLY A 5 -5.60 -9.51 -7.28
C GLY A 5 -6.81 -9.28 -6.39
N ILE A 6 -6.65 -8.48 -5.36
CA ILE A 6 -7.76 -7.84 -4.67
C ILE A 6 -8.58 -7.13 -5.77
N PRO A 7 -9.90 -7.35 -5.88
CA PRO A 7 -10.70 -6.70 -6.91
C PRO A 7 -10.53 -5.18 -6.84
N GLY A 8 -10.09 -4.56 -7.92
CA GLY A 8 -9.92 -3.11 -8.00
C GLY A 8 -8.50 -2.58 -7.82
N THR A 9 -7.50 -3.39 -7.47
CA THR A 9 -6.12 -2.90 -7.31
C THR A 9 -5.39 -2.90 -8.64
N VAL A 10 -5.17 -1.73 -9.22
CA VAL A 10 -4.40 -1.55 -10.45
C VAL A 10 -2.96 -1.28 -10.10
N PHE A 11 -2.11 -2.30 -10.18
CA PHE A 11 -0.66 -2.09 -10.28
C PHE A 11 -0.34 -1.78 -11.74
N SER A 12 -0.12 -0.52 -12.08
CA SER A 12 0.30 -0.15 -13.44
C SER A 12 1.71 -0.66 -13.72
N ARG A 13 1.83 -1.64 -14.62
CA ARG A 13 3.06 -1.92 -15.35
C ARG A 13 3.06 -1.05 -16.61
N GLY A 14 3.88 -0.04 -16.65
CA GLY A 14 4.08 0.72 -17.90
C GLY A 14 4.82 2.02 -17.67
N GLY A 15 6.04 2.12 -18.20
CA GLY A 15 6.76 3.37 -18.43
C GLY A 15 7.32 4.05 -17.17
N GLY A 16 8.57 3.72 -16.79
CA GLY A 16 9.30 4.43 -15.73
C GLY A 16 8.92 3.97 -14.33
N LEU A 17 9.10 2.69 -14.06
CA LEU A 17 8.98 2.09 -12.74
C LEU A 17 9.95 2.74 -11.76
N PHE A 18 9.45 3.69 -10.94
CA PHE A 18 9.98 3.74 -9.58
C PHE A 18 9.58 2.43 -8.92
N ARG A 19 10.54 1.54 -8.85
CA ARG A 19 10.46 0.36 -8.01
C ARG A 19 10.32 0.90 -6.60
N LEU A 20 9.09 0.93 -6.04
CA LEU A 20 8.86 1.19 -4.63
C LEU A 20 9.67 0.12 -3.88
N SER A 21 10.88 0.48 -3.48
CA SER A 21 11.80 -0.46 -2.83
C SER A 21 11.37 -0.61 -1.40
N ILE A 22 11.01 -1.83 -1.03
CA ILE A 22 10.83 -2.19 0.38
C ILE A 22 12.23 -2.49 0.92
N LYS A 23 12.92 -1.49 1.44
CA LYS A 23 14.07 -1.72 2.30
C LYS A 23 13.55 -2.13 3.68
N GLN A 24 13.31 -3.41 3.87
CA GLN A 24 12.97 -3.98 5.17
C GLN A 24 14.25 -4.51 5.80
N LEU A 25 14.60 -3.98 6.96
CA LEU A 25 15.53 -4.65 7.86
C LEU A 25 14.72 -5.64 8.70
N THR A 26 14.96 -6.94 8.49
CA THR A 26 14.36 -8.00 9.28
C THR A 26 15.42 -8.64 10.17
N GLU A 27 15.28 -8.47 11.48
CA GLU A 27 16.14 -9.11 12.46
C GLU A 27 15.38 -10.27 13.13
N TRP A 28 16.06 -11.40 13.27
CA TRP A 28 15.52 -12.57 13.92
C TRP A 28 16.26 -12.84 15.21
N THR A 29 15.54 -12.90 16.32
CA THR A 29 16.09 -13.32 17.61
C THR A 29 15.36 -14.57 18.09
N ARG A 30 16.13 -15.52 18.64
CA ARG A 30 15.61 -16.73 19.26
C ARG A 30 15.74 -16.61 20.76
N SER A 31 14.64 -16.75 21.48
CA SER A 31 14.66 -16.87 22.93
C SER A 31 14.03 -18.21 23.33
N TYR A 32 14.68 -18.94 24.20
CA TYR A 32 14.13 -20.16 24.79
C TYR A 32 13.48 -19.78 26.12
N LEU A 33 12.18 -19.94 26.22
CA LEU A 33 11.52 -19.98 27.53
C LEU A 33 11.46 -21.45 27.97
N TYR A 34 12.43 -21.85 28.76
CA TYR A 34 12.42 -23.16 29.42
C TYR A 34 11.54 -23.05 30.69
N LYS A 35 10.33 -23.52 30.62
CA LYS A 35 9.56 -23.97 31.80
C LYS A 35 9.05 -25.37 31.53
N GLY A 36 9.67 -26.35 32.14
CA GLY A 36 9.37 -27.75 32.26
C GLY A 36 8.25 -28.33 31.38
N GLY A 37 8.61 -28.89 30.23
CA GLY A 37 7.73 -29.51 29.25
C GLY A 37 8.29 -29.31 27.85
N MET A 38 7.97 -30.15 26.88
CA MET A 38 8.40 -30.03 25.48
C MET A 38 7.94 -28.69 24.85
N GLY A 39 8.53 -27.58 25.33
CA GLY A 39 8.17 -26.23 24.93
C GLY A 39 8.71 -25.91 23.53
N MET A 40 7.83 -25.52 22.63
CA MET A 40 8.24 -24.98 21.34
C MET A 40 9.07 -23.71 21.52
N PRO A 41 10.19 -23.56 20.79
CA PRO A 41 10.98 -22.34 20.86
C PRO A 41 10.14 -21.11 20.48
N LYS A 42 10.26 -20.06 21.27
CA LYS A 42 9.69 -18.74 20.98
C LYS A 42 10.66 -17.96 20.09
N TYR A 43 10.14 -17.41 19.03
CA TYR A 43 10.87 -16.56 18.10
C TYR A 43 10.33 -15.14 18.13
N ARG A 44 11.24 -14.18 18.03
CA ARG A 44 10.93 -12.78 17.86
C ARG A 44 11.49 -12.30 16.52
N LYS A 45 10.61 -11.75 15.69
CA LYS A 45 10.96 -11.15 14.41
C LYS A 45 10.75 -9.65 14.50
N LYS A 46 11.81 -8.88 14.27
CA LYS A 46 11.75 -7.43 14.17
C LYS A 46 11.77 -7.04 12.70
N ILE A 47 10.86 -6.15 12.30
CA ILE A 47 10.74 -5.65 10.94
C ILE A 47 10.72 -4.14 11.00
N ARG A 48 11.65 -3.50 10.30
CA ARG A 48 11.67 -2.05 10.13
C ARG A 48 11.09 -1.68 8.77
N SER A 49 10.09 -0.78 8.76
CA SER A 49 9.51 -0.20 7.55
C SER A 49 9.44 1.33 7.70
N GLY A 50 10.41 2.04 7.11
CA GLY A 50 10.61 3.47 7.37
C GLY A 50 10.93 3.72 8.84
N ASP A 51 10.11 4.55 9.49
CA ASP A 51 10.24 4.88 10.93
C ASP A 51 9.45 3.92 11.83
N VAL A 52 8.73 2.96 11.25
CA VAL A 52 7.89 2.02 12.00
C VAL A 52 8.65 0.74 12.26
N TYR A 53 8.65 0.30 13.53
CA TYR A 53 9.18 -0.98 13.97
C TYR A 53 8.03 -1.89 14.37
N GLU A 54 7.94 -3.05 13.71
CA GLU A 54 7.01 -4.11 14.05
C GLU A 54 7.76 -5.23 14.76
N VAL A 55 7.20 -5.75 15.85
CA VAL A 55 7.73 -6.93 16.56
C VAL A 55 6.68 -8.02 16.49
N GLU A 56 7.00 -9.12 15.84
CA GLU A 56 6.17 -10.32 15.78
C GLU A 56 6.80 -11.40 16.67
N GLU A 57 6.04 -11.90 17.65
CA GLU A 57 6.46 -13.03 18.47
C GLU A 57 5.61 -14.26 18.13
N PHE A 58 6.24 -15.39 17.96
CA PHE A 58 5.55 -16.64 17.63
C PHE A 58 6.33 -17.85 18.10
N TYR A 59 5.64 -18.96 18.27
CA TYR A 59 6.21 -20.26 18.60
C TYR A 59 6.35 -21.08 17.31
N SER A 60 7.45 -21.80 17.16
CA SER A 60 7.66 -22.69 16.03
C SER A 60 8.56 -23.85 16.41
N PRO A 61 8.20 -25.10 16.08
CA PRO A 61 9.07 -26.25 16.25
C PRO A 61 10.24 -26.24 15.27
N ARG A 62 10.14 -25.44 14.19
CA ARG A 62 11.16 -25.37 13.13
C ARG A 62 12.22 -24.33 13.47
N THR A 63 13.48 -24.70 13.30
CA THR A 63 14.60 -23.74 13.42
C THR A 63 14.64 -22.83 12.20
N ILE A 64 14.63 -21.50 12.43
CA ILE A 64 14.73 -20.54 11.37
C ILE A 64 16.08 -20.63 10.69
N GLY A 65 16.10 -20.60 9.37
CA GLY A 65 17.33 -20.73 8.54
C GLY A 65 17.66 -22.16 8.11
N LYS A 66 17.04 -23.19 8.70
CA LYS A 66 17.19 -24.57 8.22
C LYS A 66 16.15 -24.88 7.14
N LYS A 67 16.58 -25.59 6.10
CA LYS A 67 15.65 -26.14 5.11
C LYS A 67 15.02 -27.41 5.67
N TYR A 68 13.71 -27.50 5.57
CA TYR A 68 12.92 -28.67 5.94
C TYR A 68 12.18 -29.16 4.71
N GLU A 69 12.02 -30.48 4.60
CA GLU A 69 11.16 -31.04 3.57
C GLU A 69 9.72 -30.52 3.73
N ARG A 70 9.08 -30.23 2.60
CA ARG A 70 7.67 -29.83 2.60
C ARG A 70 6.83 -31.04 2.97
N GLY A 71 6.26 -31.05 4.17
CA GLY A 71 5.18 -31.97 4.50
C GLY A 71 3.93 -31.74 3.64
N ARG A 72 3.01 -32.69 3.67
CA ARG A 72 1.69 -32.50 3.05
C ARG A 72 1.05 -31.26 3.67
N SER A 73 0.65 -30.30 2.84
CA SER A 73 -0.12 -29.14 3.25
C SER A 73 -1.54 -29.57 3.55
N GLU A 74 -2.05 -29.28 4.74
CA GLU A 74 -3.49 -29.32 4.96
C GLU A 74 -4.12 -28.31 4.00
N ASN A 75 -5.06 -28.78 3.18
CA ASN A 75 -5.77 -27.93 2.22
C ASN A 75 -6.71 -27.02 3.02
N LEU A 76 -6.29 -25.78 3.22
CA LEU A 76 -7.18 -24.72 3.73
C LEU A 76 -8.36 -24.58 2.77
N THR A 77 -9.54 -24.27 3.31
CA THR A 77 -10.68 -23.90 2.49
C THR A 77 -10.32 -22.67 1.63
N SER A 78 -10.97 -22.51 0.49
CA SER A 78 -10.72 -21.35 -0.39
C SER A 78 -10.95 -20.01 0.35
N GLU A 79 -11.90 -19.98 1.27
CA GLU A 79 -12.23 -18.81 2.09
C GLU A 79 -11.14 -18.50 3.12
N GLU A 80 -10.64 -19.48 3.84
CA GLU A 80 -9.54 -19.31 4.79
C GLU A 80 -8.26 -18.86 4.08
N GLN A 81 -7.97 -19.44 2.93
CA GLN A 81 -6.85 -19.03 2.10
C GLN A 81 -7.00 -17.58 1.63
N ALA A 82 -8.20 -17.16 1.22
CA ALA A 82 -8.49 -15.78 0.83
C ALA A 82 -8.31 -14.81 2.00
N LYS A 83 -8.80 -15.13 3.20
CA LYS A 83 -8.59 -14.33 4.43
C LYS A 83 -7.10 -14.17 4.75
N ARG A 84 -6.35 -15.27 4.69
CA ARG A 84 -4.90 -15.26 4.93
C ARG A 84 -4.16 -14.40 3.90
N ASN A 85 -4.48 -14.55 2.63
CA ASN A 85 -3.88 -13.76 1.55
C ASN A 85 -4.18 -12.27 1.71
N LEU A 86 -5.39 -11.91 2.12
CA LEU A 86 -5.79 -10.53 2.40
C LEU A 86 -4.97 -9.92 3.55
N GLN A 87 -4.78 -10.67 4.64
CA GLN A 87 -3.95 -10.20 5.77
C GLN A 87 -2.49 -9.96 5.34
N ILE A 88 -1.92 -10.88 4.56
CA ILE A 88 -0.56 -10.74 4.02
C ILE A 88 -0.46 -9.52 3.10
N ALA A 89 -1.45 -9.32 2.23
CA ALA A 89 -1.50 -8.19 1.32
C ALA A 89 -1.62 -6.86 2.08
N ARG A 90 -2.45 -6.78 3.12
CA ARG A 90 -2.59 -5.61 4.00
C ARG A 90 -1.26 -5.27 4.69
N LYS A 91 -0.62 -6.24 5.35
CA LYS A 91 0.69 -6.03 5.99
C LYS A 91 1.74 -5.54 4.99
N LYS A 92 1.79 -6.15 3.80
CA LYS A 92 2.72 -5.74 2.73
C LYS A 92 2.45 -4.31 2.28
N MET A 93 1.19 -3.94 2.06
CA MET A 93 0.80 -2.60 1.64
C MET A 93 1.17 -1.55 2.70
N THR A 94 0.85 -1.80 3.97
CA THR A 94 1.22 -0.92 5.09
C THR A 94 2.72 -0.66 5.13
N ARG A 95 3.54 -1.72 4.99
CA ARG A 95 5.00 -1.60 4.96
C ARG A 95 5.50 -0.79 3.75
N ILE A 96 4.89 -0.96 2.58
CA ILE A 96 5.22 -0.17 1.39
C ILE A 96 4.92 1.32 1.64
N ILE A 97 3.76 1.63 2.22
CA ILE A 97 3.38 3.00 2.56
C ILE A 97 4.37 3.59 3.56
N ASN A 98 4.67 2.89 4.65
CA ASN A 98 5.60 3.37 5.68
C ASN A 98 7.01 3.67 5.17
N VAL A 99 7.48 2.93 4.15
CA VAL A 99 8.83 3.13 3.58
C VAL A 99 8.87 4.30 2.59
N ASN A 100 7.77 4.56 1.87
CA ASN A 100 7.79 5.45 0.71
C ASN A 100 7.11 6.79 0.96
N PHE A 101 6.29 6.91 2.01
CA PHE A 101 5.50 8.10 2.29
C PHE A 101 5.67 8.55 3.73
N ASN A 102 5.52 9.86 3.93
CA ASN A 102 5.58 10.53 5.22
C ASN A 102 4.19 10.99 5.68
N GLY A 103 4.08 11.41 6.94
CA GLY A 103 2.82 11.92 7.48
C GLY A 103 2.29 13.18 6.78
N ASP A 104 3.18 13.96 6.15
CA ASP A 104 2.82 15.15 5.38
C ASP A 104 2.44 14.87 3.92
N ASP A 105 2.64 13.65 3.45
CA ASP A 105 2.20 13.22 2.12
C ASP A 105 0.67 13.16 2.05
N TYR A 106 0.12 13.04 0.85
CA TYR A 106 -1.30 13.21 0.63
C TYR A 106 -2.05 11.89 0.46
N PHE A 107 -3.22 11.85 1.08
CA PHE A 107 -4.30 10.95 0.70
C PHE A 107 -5.32 11.76 -0.12
N VAL A 108 -5.54 11.34 -1.34
CA VAL A 108 -6.40 12.03 -2.32
C VAL A 108 -7.53 11.11 -2.75
N LEU A 109 -8.74 11.64 -2.72
CA LEU A 109 -9.93 11.00 -3.31
C LEU A 109 -10.30 11.76 -4.58
N LEU A 110 -10.33 11.05 -5.71
CA LEU A 110 -10.75 11.60 -7.00
C LEU A 110 -12.11 10.99 -7.36
N THR A 111 -13.10 11.84 -7.58
CA THR A 111 -14.43 11.44 -8.00
C THR A 111 -14.73 11.90 -9.42
N TYR A 112 -15.83 11.42 -9.99
CA TYR A 112 -16.30 11.82 -11.30
C TYR A 112 -17.63 12.58 -11.18
N ALA A 113 -17.78 13.65 -11.97
CA ALA A 113 -19.05 14.38 -12.06
C ALA A 113 -20.12 13.58 -12.82
N ALA A 114 -19.69 12.81 -13.85
CA ALA A 114 -20.54 11.92 -14.63
C ALA A 114 -20.30 10.43 -14.27
N GLU A 115 -21.21 9.58 -14.66
CA GLU A 115 -21.01 8.14 -14.55
C GLU A 115 -19.95 7.67 -15.55
N VAL A 116 -19.03 6.83 -15.08
CA VAL A 116 -17.94 6.29 -15.88
C VAL A 116 -17.84 4.77 -15.68
N THR A 117 -17.45 4.06 -16.72
CA THR A 117 -17.12 2.65 -16.61
C THR A 117 -15.77 2.45 -15.92
N MET A 118 -15.51 1.26 -15.40
CA MET A 118 -14.23 0.91 -14.79
C MET A 118 -13.04 1.07 -15.77
N GLU A 119 -13.26 0.78 -17.04
CA GLU A 119 -12.25 0.91 -18.09
C GLU A 119 -11.93 2.39 -18.39
N GLN A 120 -12.98 3.20 -18.52
CA GLN A 120 -12.85 4.65 -18.66
C GLN A 120 -12.12 5.25 -17.45
N ALA A 121 -12.49 4.84 -16.24
CA ALA A 121 -11.85 5.31 -15.02
C ALA A 121 -10.33 4.99 -14.99
N LYS A 122 -9.95 3.78 -15.39
CA LYS A 122 -8.52 3.41 -15.52
C LYS A 122 -7.79 4.28 -16.53
N LYS A 123 -8.40 4.56 -17.69
CA LYS A 123 -7.82 5.41 -18.74
C LYS A 123 -7.68 6.84 -18.25
N GLU A 124 -8.73 7.41 -17.63
CA GLU A 124 -8.70 8.79 -17.12
C GLU A 124 -7.69 8.96 -15.99
N PHE A 125 -7.55 7.97 -15.12
CA PHE A 125 -6.51 8.00 -14.10
C PHE A 125 -5.10 7.94 -14.70
N SER A 126 -4.88 7.16 -15.76
CA SER A 126 -3.60 7.16 -16.47
C SER A 126 -3.28 8.53 -17.07
N ASN A 127 -4.27 9.16 -17.70
CA ASN A 127 -4.14 10.51 -18.27
C ASN A 127 -3.84 11.55 -17.17
N PHE A 128 -4.54 11.46 -16.03
CA PHE A 128 -4.28 12.32 -14.88
C PHE A 128 -2.84 12.17 -14.37
N ARG A 129 -2.39 10.94 -14.15
CA ARG A 129 -1.02 10.65 -13.72
C ARG A 129 0.01 11.30 -14.67
N ASP A 130 -0.19 11.18 -15.96
CA ASP A 130 0.74 11.68 -16.96
C ASP A 130 0.72 13.22 -17.01
N ARG A 131 -0.47 13.86 -16.88
CA ARG A 131 -0.59 15.32 -16.73
C ARG A 131 0.11 15.80 -15.46
N LEU A 132 -0.13 15.11 -14.34
CA LEU A 132 0.46 15.46 -13.05
C LEU A 132 1.99 15.32 -13.07
N ASN A 133 2.53 14.28 -13.70
CA ASN A 133 3.99 14.14 -13.88
C ASN A 133 4.58 15.26 -14.72
N ARG A 134 3.92 15.66 -15.81
CA ARG A 134 4.36 16.81 -16.62
C ARG A 134 4.33 18.10 -15.81
N TYR A 135 3.25 18.34 -15.06
CA TYR A 135 3.15 19.50 -14.18
C TYR A 135 4.28 19.55 -13.16
N ARG A 136 4.54 18.44 -12.46
CA ARG A 136 5.61 18.33 -11.47
C ARG A 136 6.98 18.60 -12.08
N ASN A 137 7.27 17.98 -13.20
CA ASN A 137 8.55 18.18 -13.91
C ASN A 137 8.74 19.62 -14.35
N LYS A 138 7.70 20.27 -14.92
CA LYS A 138 7.74 21.67 -15.38
C LYS A 138 8.01 22.65 -14.25
N ASN A 139 7.47 22.37 -13.05
CA ASN A 139 7.58 23.25 -11.88
C ASN A 139 8.68 22.83 -10.88
N GLY A 140 9.56 21.91 -11.25
CA GLY A 140 10.71 21.52 -10.42
C GLY A 140 10.38 20.69 -9.18
N PHE A 141 9.16 20.13 -9.09
CA PHE A 141 8.80 19.24 -7.99
C PHE A 141 9.43 17.86 -8.15
N SER A 142 9.60 17.17 -7.04
CA SER A 142 10.06 15.78 -7.02
C SER A 142 9.11 14.89 -7.85
N LYS A 143 9.67 13.84 -8.46
CA LYS A 143 8.91 12.89 -9.25
C LYS A 143 7.75 12.27 -8.46
N LEU A 144 6.60 12.12 -9.12
CA LEU A 144 5.41 11.53 -8.51
C LEU A 144 5.65 10.10 -8.03
N LYS A 145 5.48 9.88 -6.74
CA LYS A 145 5.32 8.56 -6.13
C LYS A 145 3.85 8.41 -5.76
N TYR A 146 3.24 7.29 -6.10
CA TYR A 146 1.84 7.07 -5.76
C TYR A 146 1.47 5.61 -5.61
N ILE A 147 0.41 5.38 -4.86
CA ILE A 147 -0.34 4.13 -4.81
C ILE A 147 -1.79 4.50 -5.06
N ALA A 148 -2.43 3.86 -6.03
CA ALA A 148 -3.82 4.14 -6.36
C ALA A 148 -4.67 2.88 -6.36
N VAL A 149 -5.88 3.00 -5.85
CA VAL A 149 -6.91 1.97 -5.89
C VAL A 149 -8.16 2.59 -6.50
N VAL A 150 -8.77 1.90 -7.43
CA VAL A 150 -10.08 2.25 -7.96
C VAL A 150 -11.15 1.44 -7.23
N GLU A 151 -12.18 2.09 -6.80
CA GLU A 151 -13.29 1.49 -6.06
C GLU A 151 -14.63 1.91 -6.66
N THR A 152 -15.63 1.02 -6.58
CA THR A 152 -17.02 1.32 -6.88
C THR A 152 -17.81 1.31 -5.58
N GLN A 153 -18.50 2.38 -5.23
CA GLN A 153 -19.22 2.50 -3.97
C GLN A 153 -20.64 3.03 -4.14
N GLY A 154 -21.50 2.55 -3.25
CA GLY A 154 -22.89 2.98 -3.11
C GLY A 154 -23.86 2.32 -4.07
N LYS A 155 -25.16 2.60 -3.90
CA LYS A 155 -26.26 2.03 -4.70
C LYS A 155 -26.16 2.32 -6.21
N LYS A 156 -25.43 3.38 -6.60
CA LYS A 156 -25.20 3.79 -7.99
C LYS A 156 -23.84 3.36 -8.53
N ASN A 157 -23.11 2.47 -7.82
CA ASN A 157 -21.78 1.98 -8.23
C ASN A 157 -20.82 3.10 -8.73
N ARG A 158 -20.83 4.26 -8.07
CA ARG A 158 -20.00 5.39 -8.47
C ARG A 158 -18.53 5.02 -8.33
N VAL A 159 -17.82 5.15 -9.43
CA VAL A 159 -16.38 4.90 -9.49
C VAL A 159 -15.63 6.08 -8.87
N HIS A 160 -14.63 5.79 -8.05
CA HIS A 160 -13.71 6.78 -7.51
C HIS A 160 -12.32 6.17 -7.28
N HIS A 161 -11.31 7.04 -7.15
CA HIS A 161 -9.95 6.61 -6.89
C HIS A 161 -9.49 7.10 -5.52
N HIS A 162 -8.93 6.18 -4.75
CA HIS A 162 -8.14 6.48 -3.56
C HIS A 162 -6.67 6.49 -3.94
N VAL A 163 -5.99 7.60 -3.72
CA VAL A 163 -4.60 7.79 -4.10
C VAL A 163 -3.78 8.23 -2.89
N VAL A 164 -2.73 7.50 -2.58
CA VAL A 164 -1.66 7.97 -1.70
C VAL A 164 -0.54 8.49 -2.59
N MET A 165 -0.08 9.72 -2.37
CA MET A 165 0.97 10.32 -3.20
C MET A 165 1.87 11.25 -2.39
N ASN A 166 3.13 11.43 -2.86
CA ASN A 166 4.04 12.37 -2.25
C ASN A 166 3.57 13.81 -2.44
N ARG A 167 3.78 14.62 -1.41
CA ARG A 167 3.39 16.03 -1.39
C ARG A 167 4.10 16.85 -2.48
N PHE A 168 3.58 18.04 -2.72
CA PHE A 168 4.32 19.11 -3.38
C PHE A 168 5.13 19.84 -2.30
N GLU A 169 6.44 19.87 -2.48
CA GLU A 169 7.33 20.55 -1.53
C GLU A 169 7.11 22.06 -1.58
N GLY A 170 6.96 22.67 -0.41
CA GLY A 170 6.80 24.13 -0.27
C GLY A 170 5.38 24.66 -0.47
N LEU A 171 4.42 23.84 -0.91
CA LEU A 171 3.04 24.28 -1.08
C LEU A 171 2.17 23.99 0.16
N SER A 172 1.20 24.87 0.38
CA SER A 172 0.11 24.66 1.33
C SER A 172 -0.87 23.58 0.83
N MET A 173 -1.71 23.05 1.73
CA MET A 173 -2.77 22.10 1.37
C MET A 173 -3.78 22.69 0.37
N LYS A 174 -4.04 24.00 0.47
CA LYS A 174 -4.99 24.70 -0.41
C LYS A 174 -4.44 24.78 -1.83
N GLU A 175 -3.20 25.25 -2.00
CA GLU A 175 -2.52 25.32 -3.30
C GLU A 175 -2.41 23.93 -3.94
N ALA A 176 -2.06 22.90 -3.14
CA ALA A 176 -2.00 21.53 -3.62
C ALA A 176 -3.36 21.02 -4.11
N ALA A 177 -4.45 21.37 -3.40
CA ALA A 177 -5.80 20.99 -3.81
C ALA A 177 -6.20 21.64 -5.13
N GLU A 178 -5.97 22.94 -5.27
CA GLU A 178 -6.26 23.71 -6.50
C GLU A 178 -5.53 23.12 -7.72
N ILE A 179 -4.24 22.79 -7.57
CA ILE A 179 -3.45 22.13 -8.63
C ILE A 179 -4.04 20.76 -8.99
N LEU A 180 -4.39 19.97 -8.00
CA LEU A 180 -4.94 18.62 -8.23
C LEU A 180 -6.32 18.69 -8.88
N GLU A 181 -7.16 19.66 -8.53
CA GLU A 181 -8.47 19.89 -9.14
C GLU A 181 -8.34 20.30 -10.62
N ASP A 182 -7.43 21.22 -10.92
CA ASP A 182 -7.14 21.65 -12.27
C ASP A 182 -6.61 20.49 -13.13
N VAL A 183 -5.62 19.74 -12.61
CA VAL A 183 -5.05 18.59 -13.32
C VAL A 183 -6.05 17.46 -13.47
N TRP A 184 -6.95 17.23 -12.48
CA TRP A 184 -7.96 16.19 -12.56
C TRP A 184 -9.05 16.51 -13.57
N GLY A 185 -9.75 17.63 -13.43
CA GLY A 185 -10.73 18.16 -14.37
C GLY A 185 -11.93 17.27 -14.68
N LYS A 186 -12.21 16.23 -13.88
CA LYS A 186 -13.27 15.23 -14.14
C LYS A 186 -14.35 15.18 -13.04
N GLY A 187 -14.11 15.86 -11.96
CA GLY A 187 -15.00 15.88 -10.78
C GLY A 187 -14.29 16.46 -9.57
N THR A 188 -14.73 16.07 -8.38
CA THR A 188 -14.23 16.61 -7.13
C THR A 188 -12.96 15.93 -6.67
N VAL A 189 -12.04 16.71 -6.11
CA VAL A 189 -10.81 16.24 -5.45
C VAL A 189 -10.90 16.54 -3.96
N LEU A 190 -10.76 15.52 -3.13
CA LEU A 190 -10.61 15.69 -1.68
C LEU A 190 -9.19 15.29 -1.30
N ILE A 191 -8.50 16.18 -0.60
CA ILE A 191 -7.11 15.97 -0.17
C ILE A 191 -7.02 15.99 1.35
N LYS A 192 -6.24 15.07 1.92
CA LYS A 192 -5.93 15.01 3.36
C LYS A 192 -4.47 14.65 3.53
N LYS A 193 -3.87 15.05 4.65
CA LYS A 193 -2.54 14.56 5.04
C LYS A 193 -2.61 13.09 5.50
N LEU A 194 -1.55 12.34 5.21
CA LEU A 194 -1.34 11.02 5.77
C LEU A 194 -0.89 11.18 7.23
N TYR A 195 -1.84 11.15 8.17
CA TYR A 195 -1.48 11.14 9.59
C TYR A 195 -0.85 9.80 9.96
N LYS A 196 0.41 9.82 10.40
CA LYS A 196 0.92 8.75 11.24
C LYS A 196 0.20 8.89 12.59
N ASN A 197 -0.74 8.02 12.88
CA ASN A 197 -1.30 7.91 14.21
C ASN A 197 -0.17 7.57 15.19
N GLN A 198 0.40 8.59 15.82
CA GLN A 198 1.12 8.43 17.07
C GLN A 198 0.07 8.20 18.15
N LYS A 199 -0.41 7.00 18.26
CA LYS A 199 -1.01 6.55 19.52
C LYS A 199 0.09 5.83 20.27
N ASN A 200 0.46 6.47 21.34
CA ASN A 200 1.34 6.00 22.42
C ASN A 200 1.03 4.57 22.86
#